data_5222d033ebce9ea5519feaa4b0ff1e8d
#
_entry.id   5222d033ebce9ea5519feaa4b0ff1e8d
#
_cell.length_a   1.000
_cell.length_b   1.000
_cell.length_c   1.000
_cell.angle_alpha   90.00
_cell.angle_beta   90.00
_cell.angle_gamma   90.00
#
_symmetry.space_group_name_H-M   'P 1'
#
loop_
_entity.id
_entity.type
_entity.pdbx_description
1 polymer ?
#
loop_
_entity_poly.entity_id
_entity_poly.type
_entity_poly.pdbx_seq_one_letter_code
_entity_poly.pdbx_strand_id
1 'polypeptide(L)'
;MTIAIGLVAFDGCIGSSVHALADLFSVANTISHRTGGSPALFETRVLTLDGKQVTASNGHQIPSEAALTSEGDLDVLMVPGIGIEAVGELNTTLAKLRPLVDLLTAQQDRQIITTASCTGTLLLAESGLLNGKQATTTWWLSSEFSERYPHIEMQANEILVDTGPVITSAAGTSYLDLALHLIRRLASAHLAHLCAKFMIVDGGRTSQRPYSIPWHFMSRDPLLEKAETWVRNHLGAQISVNALADHLGMGARTLHRRFLRLGQQTPQAFIQEIRM
;
A
#
# COMPACT_ATOMS: atom_id res chain seq x y z
N MET A 1 8.25 -27.45 -10.04
CA MET A 1 9.20 -26.48 -9.46
C MET A 1 8.41 -25.71 -8.40
N THR A 2 8.95 -25.59 -7.20
CA THR A 2 8.33 -24.81 -6.12
C THR A 2 8.77 -23.35 -6.25
N ILE A 3 7.87 -22.43 -6.04
CA ILE A 3 8.12 -20.98 -6.09
C ILE A 3 8.40 -20.50 -4.67
N ALA A 4 9.61 -19.99 -4.42
CA ALA A 4 10.05 -19.53 -3.11
C ALA A 4 9.69 -18.05 -2.90
N ILE A 5 8.91 -17.77 -1.85
CA ILE A 5 8.40 -16.42 -1.53
C ILE A 5 8.90 -15.98 -0.17
N GLY A 6 9.68 -14.90 -0.13
CA GLY A 6 10.07 -14.22 1.09
C GLY A 6 9.04 -13.17 1.51
N LEU A 7 8.44 -13.35 2.67
CA LEU A 7 7.56 -12.37 3.31
C LEU A 7 8.38 -11.55 4.29
N VAL A 8 8.70 -10.31 3.95
CA VAL A 8 9.49 -9.44 4.81
C VAL A 8 8.67 -9.01 6.01
N ALA A 9 9.28 -9.03 7.20
CA ALA A 9 8.72 -8.45 8.41
C ALA A 9 9.77 -7.57 9.11
N PHE A 10 9.33 -6.48 9.71
CA PHE A 10 10.16 -5.53 10.46
C PHE A 10 9.34 -4.85 11.55
N ASP A 11 10.01 -4.28 12.55
CA ASP A 11 9.31 -3.57 13.63
C ASP A 11 8.47 -2.43 13.09
N GLY A 12 7.18 -2.42 13.46
CA GLY A 12 6.20 -1.45 12.99
C GLY A 12 5.58 -1.76 11.63
N CYS A 13 5.83 -2.92 11.01
CA CYS A 13 5.14 -3.33 9.77
C CYS A 13 3.67 -3.66 10.02
N ILE A 14 2.87 -3.67 8.95
CA ILE A 14 1.47 -4.12 9.00
C ILE A 14 1.43 -5.65 9.02
N GLY A 15 1.31 -6.24 10.22
CA GLY A 15 1.39 -7.68 10.44
C GLY A 15 0.31 -8.50 9.73
N SER A 16 -0.89 -7.94 9.55
CA SER A 16 -1.96 -8.63 8.81
C SER A 16 -1.56 -8.99 7.38
N SER A 17 -0.79 -8.15 6.69
CA SER A 17 -0.33 -8.45 5.34
C SER A 17 0.65 -9.64 5.29
N VAL A 18 1.49 -9.81 6.32
CA VAL A 18 2.44 -10.94 6.38
C VAL A 18 1.68 -12.27 6.54
N HIS A 19 0.81 -12.35 7.54
CA HIS A 19 0.08 -13.60 7.83
C HIS A 19 -0.97 -13.93 6.77
N ALA A 20 -1.75 -12.93 6.31
CA ALA A 20 -2.77 -13.18 5.29
C ALA A 20 -2.17 -13.60 3.94
N LEU A 21 -0.96 -13.14 3.60
CA LEU A 21 -0.24 -13.61 2.42
C LEU A 21 0.18 -15.08 2.57
N ALA A 22 0.74 -15.47 3.72
CA ALA A 22 1.07 -16.86 4.00
C ALA A 22 -0.17 -17.77 3.90
N ASP A 23 -1.30 -17.35 4.48
CA ASP A 23 -2.56 -18.07 4.40
C ASP A 23 -3.05 -18.22 2.95
N LEU A 24 -2.99 -17.16 2.14
CA LEU A 24 -3.46 -17.17 0.76
C LEU A 24 -2.63 -18.12 -0.11
N PHE A 25 -1.30 -18.12 0.03
CA PHE A 25 -0.45 -19.08 -0.69
C PHE A 25 -0.63 -20.51 -0.20
N SER A 26 -0.91 -20.74 1.09
CA SER A 26 -1.29 -22.04 1.63
C SER A 26 -2.61 -22.54 1.02
N VAL A 27 -3.60 -21.66 0.90
CA VAL A 27 -4.87 -21.95 0.20
C VAL A 27 -4.61 -22.30 -1.27
N ALA A 28 -3.72 -21.56 -1.96
CA ALA A 28 -3.35 -21.84 -3.34
C ALA A 28 -2.73 -23.24 -3.49
N ASN A 29 -1.85 -23.64 -2.58
CA ASN A 29 -1.28 -24.98 -2.54
C ASN A 29 -2.36 -26.06 -2.36
N THR A 30 -3.28 -25.84 -1.41
CA THR A 30 -4.38 -26.77 -1.14
C THR A 30 -5.29 -26.95 -2.35
N ILE A 31 -5.66 -25.85 -3.02
CA ILE A 31 -6.51 -25.88 -4.21
C ILE A 31 -5.75 -26.55 -5.37
N SER A 32 -4.48 -26.19 -5.59
CA SER A 32 -3.63 -26.81 -6.62
C SER A 32 -3.60 -28.34 -6.46
N HIS A 33 -3.32 -28.81 -5.25
CA HIS A 33 -3.30 -30.25 -4.97
C HIS A 33 -4.65 -30.93 -5.26
N ARG A 34 -5.76 -30.35 -4.81
CA ARG A 34 -7.11 -30.89 -5.02
C ARG A 34 -7.54 -30.90 -6.49
N THR A 35 -6.96 -30.06 -7.31
CA THR A 35 -7.23 -29.98 -8.76
C THR A 35 -6.20 -30.74 -9.60
N GLY A 36 -5.38 -31.59 -8.97
CA GLY A 36 -4.41 -32.46 -9.64
C GLY A 36 -3.06 -31.84 -9.92
N GLY A 37 -2.78 -30.66 -9.34
CA GLY A 37 -1.50 -29.97 -9.43
C GLY A 37 -0.56 -30.29 -8.25
N SER A 38 0.50 -29.48 -8.09
CA SER A 38 1.48 -29.64 -7.03
C SER A 38 0.90 -29.30 -5.66
N PRO A 39 1.17 -30.12 -4.60
CA PRO A 39 0.78 -29.81 -3.23
C PRO A 39 1.66 -28.72 -2.59
N ALA A 40 2.83 -28.43 -3.16
CA ALA A 40 3.81 -27.44 -2.68
C ALA A 40 4.24 -26.54 -3.84
N LEU A 41 3.28 -25.85 -4.45
CA LEU A 41 3.54 -24.92 -5.54
C LEU A 41 4.24 -23.65 -5.06
N PHE A 42 3.85 -23.14 -3.90
CA PHE A 42 4.42 -21.96 -3.25
C PHE A 42 5.01 -22.35 -1.89
N GLU A 43 6.22 -21.91 -1.61
CA GLU A 43 6.85 -21.99 -0.30
C GLU A 43 7.05 -20.58 0.24
N THR A 44 6.33 -20.23 1.31
CA THR A 44 6.46 -18.92 1.96
C THR A 44 7.38 -19.01 3.16
N ARG A 45 8.23 -18.00 3.36
CA ARG A 45 9.09 -17.84 4.55
C ARG A 45 9.01 -16.42 5.06
N VAL A 46 8.79 -16.25 6.36
CA VAL A 46 8.87 -14.94 7.02
C VAL A 46 10.33 -14.60 7.29
N LEU A 47 10.77 -13.48 6.74
CA LEU A 47 12.15 -13.03 6.78
C LEU A 47 12.25 -11.68 7.50
N THR A 48 13.17 -11.56 8.43
CA THR A 48 13.51 -10.31 9.14
C THR A 48 14.99 -9.95 8.95
N LEU A 49 15.39 -8.75 9.30
CA LEU A 49 16.78 -8.29 9.10
C LEU A 49 17.83 -9.21 9.74
N ASP A 50 17.56 -9.72 10.93
CA ASP A 50 18.53 -10.49 11.75
C ASP A 50 18.04 -11.91 12.08
N GLY A 51 16.93 -12.35 11.49
CA GLY A 51 16.34 -13.66 11.77
C GLY A 51 15.60 -13.76 13.11
N LYS A 52 15.41 -12.64 13.82
CA LYS A 52 14.66 -12.62 15.07
C LYS A 52 13.22 -12.16 14.86
N GLN A 53 12.36 -12.48 15.82
CA GLN A 53 10.99 -11.97 15.83
C GLN A 53 10.95 -10.44 15.89
N VAL A 54 9.94 -9.85 15.27
CA VAL A 54 9.68 -8.41 15.24
C VAL A 54 8.31 -8.10 15.81
N THR A 55 8.08 -6.84 16.17
CA THR A 55 6.80 -6.36 16.66
C THR A 55 6.06 -5.60 15.56
N ALA A 56 4.92 -6.10 15.14
CA ALA A 56 4.06 -5.42 14.17
C ALA A 56 3.49 -4.09 14.72
N SER A 57 2.97 -3.23 13.85
CA SER A 57 2.39 -1.93 14.22
C SER A 57 1.21 -2.03 15.20
N ASN A 58 0.54 -3.17 15.26
CA ASN A 58 -0.55 -3.44 16.20
C ASN A 58 -0.08 -4.06 17.53
N GLY A 59 1.23 -4.15 17.77
CA GLY A 59 1.84 -4.71 18.99
C GLY A 59 2.00 -6.24 19.02
N HIS A 60 1.51 -6.96 18.00
CA HIS A 60 1.69 -8.41 17.95
C HIS A 60 3.08 -8.79 17.46
N GLN A 61 3.59 -9.91 17.99
CA GLN A 61 4.87 -10.48 17.58
C GLN A 61 4.73 -11.28 16.29
N ILE A 62 5.68 -11.10 15.38
CA ILE A 62 5.80 -11.90 14.14
C ILE A 62 7.09 -12.71 14.26
N PRO A 63 7.00 -14.05 14.37
CA PRO A 63 8.19 -14.90 14.38
C PRO A 63 8.88 -14.85 13.02
N SER A 64 10.21 -14.98 13.03
CA SER A 64 11.02 -15.09 11.82
C SER A 64 11.48 -16.52 11.61
N GLU A 65 11.56 -16.94 10.36
CA GLU A 65 12.09 -18.24 9.97
C GLU A 65 13.56 -18.16 9.56
N ALA A 66 13.99 -17.00 9.06
CA ALA A 66 15.39 -16.75 8.71
C ALA A 66 15.71 -15.25 8.60
N ALA A 67 17.00 -14.92 8.57
CA ALA A 67 17.45 -13.58 8.21
C ALA A 67 17.28 -13.32 6.71
N LEU A 68 16.84 -12.10 6.35
CA LEU A 68 16.84 -11.62 4.97
C LEU A 68 18.29 -11.36 4.53
N THR A 69 18.71 -12.06 3.50
CA THR A 69 20.04 -11.90 2.91
C THR A 69 19.95 -11.50 1.44
N SER A 70 21.02 -10.91 0.91
CA SER A 70 21.14 -10.61 -0.52
C SER A 70 21.36 -11.84 -1.40
N GLU A 71 21.68 -13.01 -0.83
CA GLU A 71 22.09 -14.23 -1.54
C GLU A 71 21.05 -15.36 -1.48
N GLY A 72 19.89 -15.14 -0.84
CA GLY A 72 18.87 -16.20 -0.69
C GLY A 72 18.22 -16.63 -2.03
N ASP A 73 17.86 -17.92 -2.15
CA ASP A 73 17.13 -18.47 -3.31
C ASP A 73 15.64 -18.14 -3.20
N LEU A 74 15.27 -16.95 -3.63
CA LEU A 74 13.89 -16.46 -3.68
C LEU A 74 13.49 -16.16 -5.12
N ASP A 75 12.27 -16.51 -5.48
CA ASP A 75 11.64 -16.09 -6.73
C ASP A 75 10.88 -14.76 -6.54
N VAL A 76 10.33 -14.55 -5.34
CA VAL A 76 9.54 -13.36 -4.99
C VAL A 76 9.94 -12.86 -3.60
N LEU A 77 10.08 -11.54 -3.47
CA LEU A 77 10.22 -10.84 -2.20
C LEU A 77 9.04 -9.89 -2.00
N MET A 78 8.30 -10.02 -0.89
CA MET A 78 7.11 -9.24 -0.60
C MET A 78 7.34 -8.34 0.62
N VAL A 79 7.27 -7.03 0.41
CA VAL A 79 7.49 -6.00 1.44
C VAL A 79 6.15 -5.46 1.93
N PRO A 80 5.83 -5.60 3.23
CA PRO A 80 4.59 -5.12 3.82
C PRO A 80 4.59 -3.61 3.98
N GLY A 81 3.41 -3.05 4.27
CA GLY A 81 3.28 -1.64 4.65
C GLY A 81 3.92 -1.32 5.99
N ILE A 82 4.37 -0.08 6.14
CA ILE A 82 4.74 0.55 7.40
C ILE A 82 3.45 0.97 8.12
N GLY A 83 3.36 0.83 9.43
CA GLY A 83 2.20 1.25 10.22
C GLY A 83 1.92 2.75 10.09
N ILE A 84 0.63 3.12 10.16
CA ILE A 84 0.17 4.51 9.89
C ILE A 84 0.80 5.53 10.85
N GLU A 85 0.96 5.19 12.13
CA GLU A 85 1.60 6.08 13.11
C GLU A 85 3.06 6.40 12.75
N ALA A 86 3.79 5.39 12.25
CA ALA A 86 5.17 5.55 11.83
C ALA A 86 5.34 6.43 10.58
N VAL A 87 4.29 6.56 9.75
CA VAL A 87 4.30 7.45 8.58
C VAL A 87 4.24 8.93 8.99
N GLY A 88 3.61 9.25 10.13
CA GLY A 88 3.64 10.62 10.69
C GLY A 88 5.05 11.11 11.03
N GLU A 89 6.01 10.19 11.21
CA GLU A 89 7.43 10.44 11.43
C GLU A 89 8.29 9.83 10.32
N LEU A 90 7.89 10.00 9.08
CA LEU A 90 8.43 9.26 7.93
C LEU A 90 9.96 9.28 7.85
N ASN A 91 10.60 10.45 8.01
CA ASN A 91 12.06 10.55 7.93
C ASN A 91 12.75 9.73 9.02
N THR A 92 12.24 9.77 10.24
CA THR A 92 12.77 8.98 11.37
C THR A 92 12.57 7.49 11.12
N THR A 93 11.41 7.11 10.61
CA THR A 93 11.07 5.72 10.29
C THR A 93 11.94 5.16 9.17
N LEU A 94 12.12 5.90 8.08
CA LEU A 94 12.99 5.50 6.97
C LEU A 94 14.46 5.39 7.40
N ALA A 95 14.93 6.29 8.29
CA ALA A 95 16.26 6.18 8.85
C ALA A 95 16.47 4.90 9.68
N LYS A 96 15.48 4.49 10.48
CA LYS A 96 15.50 3.21 11.22
C LYS A 96 15.47 1.99 10.28
N LEU A 97 14.75 2.09 9.16
CA LEU A 97 14.62 1.02 8.17
C LEU A 97 15.73 1.04 7.10
N ARG A 98 16.74 1.92 7.24
CA ARG A 98 17.85 2.02 6.31
C ARG A 98 18.53 0.67 6.02
N PRO A 99 18.82 -0.20 7.02
CA PRO A 99 19.40 -1.52 6.74
C PRO A 99 18.51 -2.39 5.83
N LEU A 100 17.18 -2.30 5.95
CA LEU A 100 16.27 -3.00 5.04
C LEU A 100 16.32 -2.38 3.63
N VAL A 101 16.35 -1.06 3.53
CA VAL A 101 16.50 -0.35 2.25
C VAL A 101 17.79 -0.78 1.54
N ASP A 102 18.91 -0.89 2.27
CA ASP A 102 20.20 -1.31 1.70
C ASP A 102 20.14 -2.76 1.17
N LEU A 103 19.46 -3.68 1.88
CA LEU A 103 19.21 -5.04 1.39
C LEU A 103 18.30 -5.07 0.14
N LEU A 104 17.28 -4.21 0.08
CA LEU A 104 16.43 -4.07 -1.10
C LEU A 104 17.22 -3.50 -2.28
N THR A 105 18.12 -2.55 -2.05
CA THR A 105 19.02 -2.02 -3.08
C THR A 105 19.88 -3.14 -3.69
N ALA A 106 20.42 -4.04 -2.86
CA ALA A 106 21.19 -5.19 -3.31
C ALA A 106 20.39 -6.20 -4.15
N GLN A 107 19.05 -6.10 -4.18
CA GLN A 107 18.21 -6.93 -5.06
C GLN A 107 18.11 -6.41 -6.50
N GLN A 108 18.57 -5.20 -6.82
CA GLN A 108 18.40 -4.58 -8.14
C GLN A 108 18.95 -5.43 -9.29
N ASP A 109 20.07 -6.10 -9.08
CA ASP A 109 20.75 -6.93 -10.08
C ASP A 109 20.23 -8.39 -10.10
N ARG A 110 19.29 -8.73 -9.23
CA ARG A 110 18.74 -10.09 -9.14
C ARG A 110 17.49 -10.23 -10.00
N GLN A 111 17.33 -11.43 -10.57
CA GLN A 111 16.13 -11.78 -11.35
C GLN A 111 14.99 -12.27 -10.45
N ILE A 112 14.71 -11.55 -9.36
CA ILE A 112 13.59 -11.84 -8.47
C ILE A 112 12.48 -10.81 -8.66
N ILE A 113 11.25 -11.21 -8.42
CA ILE A 113 10.12 -10.28 -8.39
C ILE A 113 10.09 -9.63 -7.00
N THR A 114 10.35 -8.33 -6.93
CA THR A 114 10.23 -7.58 -5.68
C THR A 114 8.91 -6.83 -5.63
N THR A 115 8.15 -7.02 -4.56
CA THR A 115 6.84 -6.39 -4.45
C THR A 115 6.70 -5.58 -3.17
N ALA A 116 5.83 -4.56 -3.21
CA ALA A 116 5.44 -3.85 -2.00
C ALA A 116 3.93 -3.55 -2.00
N SER A 117 3.35 -3.52 -0.81
CA SER A 117 1.98 -3.09 -0.62
C SER A 117 1.90 -1.84 0.25
N CYS A 118 0.91 -0.99 -0.03
CA CYS A 118 0.58 0.15 0.81
C CYS A 118 1.81 1.10 0.96
N THR A 119 2.10 1.51 2.18
CA THR A 119 3.25 2.36 2.54
C THR A 119 4.62 1.68 2.37
N GLY A 120 4.66 0.36 2.18
CA GLY A 120 5.89 -0.37 1.86
C GLY A 120 6.53 0.05 0.54
N THR A 121 5.74 0.65 -0.38
CA THR A 121 6.23 1.25 -1.62
C THR A 121 7.30 2.33 -1.37
N LEU A 122 7.27 3.01 -0.22
CA LEU A 122 8.30 3.96 0.19
C LEU A 122 9.69 3.30 0.30
N LEU A 123 9.75 2.07 0.82
CA LEU A 123 11.01 1.34 0.96
C LEU A 123 11.59 0.96 -0.41
N LEU A 124 10.74 0.61 -1.38
CA LEU A 124 11.17 0.36 -2.76
C LEU A 124 11.60 1.66 -3.47
N ALA A 125 10.97 2.80 -3.15
CA ALA A 125 11.40 4.09 -3.68
C ALA A 125 12.77 4.51 -3.13
N GLU A 126 12.98 4.39 -1.81
CA GLU A 126 14.27 4.68 -1.15
C GLU A 126 15.40 3.75 -1.62
N SER A 127 15.10 2.50 -1.98
CA SER A 127 16.09 1.56 -2.51
C SER A 127 16.46 1.80 -3.98
N GLY A 128 15.74 2.69 -4.68
CA GLY A 128 15.95 2.95 -6.10
C GLY A 128 15.32 1.93 -7.05
N LEU A 129 14.69 0.87 -6.57
CA LEU A 129 14.03 -0.16 -7.38
C LEU A 129 12.92 0.40 -8.26
N LEU A 130 12.32 1.53 -7.90
CA LEU A 130 11.25 2.21 -8.63
C LEU A 130 11.73 3.34 -9.55
N ASN A 131 13.05 3.63 -9.62
CA ASN A 131 13.57 4.72 -10.44
C ASN A 131 13.18 4.55 -11.92
N GLY A 132 12.51 5.58 -12.47
CA GLY A 132 12.04 5.60 -13.86
C GLY A 132 10.88 4.63 -14.15
N LYS A 133 10.23 4.09 -13.13
CA LYS A 133 9.09 3.16 -13.27
C LYS A 133 7.78 3.80 -12.80
N GLN A 134 6.69 3.16 -13.18
CA GLN A 134 5.37 3.41 -12.62
C GLN A 134 5.23 2.70 -11.28
N ALA A 135 4.48 3.31 -10.35
CA ALA A 135 4.16 2.70 -9.06
C ALA A 135 2.81 3.18 -8.53
N THR A 136 2.20 2.40 -7.67
CA THR A 136 1.10 2.83 -6.81
C THR A 136 1.47 2.69 -5.34
N THR A 137 0.80 3.46 -4.51
CA THR A 137 0.88 3.38 -3.04
C THR A 137 -0.48 3.68 -2.46
N THR A 138 -0.57 3.97 -1.17
CA THR A 138 -1.84 4.35 -0.57
C THR A 138 -2.32 5.68 -1.13
N TRP A 139 -3.62 5.81 -1.39
CA TRP A 139 -4.23 7.00 -1.96
C TRP A 139 -3.91 8.28 -1.15
N TRP A 140 -3.84 8.18 0.18
CA TRP A 140 -3.61 9.32 1.07
C TRP A 140 -2.14 9.79 1.14
N LEU A 141 -1.21 8.97 0.65
CA LEU A 141 0.22 9.29 0.59
C LEU A 141 0.70 9.67 -0.81
N SER A 142 -0.14 9.49 -1.84
CA SER A 142 0.26 9.62 -3.25
C SER A 142 0.89 10.97 -3.59
N SER A 143 0.41 12.06 -2.99
CA SER A 143 0.94 13.41 -3.20
C SER A 143 2.32 13.59 -2.61
N GLU A 144 2.48 13.27 -1.33
CA GLU A 144 3.76 13.35 -0.62
C GLU A 144 4.79 12.44 -1.29
N PHE A 145 4.34 11.26 -1.74
CA PHE A 145 5.18 10.34 -2.50
C PHE A 145 5.67 10.98 -3.80
N SER A 146 4.78 11.60 -4.59
CA SER A 146 5.14 12.24 -5.86
C SER A 146 6.08 13.44 -5.67
N GLU A 147 5.89 14.21 -4.60
CA GLU A 147 6.78 15.33 -4.26
C GLU A 147 8.18 14.83 -3.85
N ARG A 148 8.23 13.74 -3.09
CA ARG A 148 9.48 13.16 -2.58
C ARG A 148 10.27 12.40 -3.65
N TYR A 149 9.57 11.72 -4.57
CA TYR A 149 10.16 10.87 -5.61
C TYR A 149 9.69 11.28 -7.01
N PRO A 150 10.05 12.48 -7.50
CA PRO A 150 9.52 13.02 -8.76
C PRO A 150 9.93 12.24 -10.02
N HIS A 151 10.88 11.33 -9.89
CA HIS A 151 11.35 10.44 -10.95
C HIS A 151 10.57 9.11 -11.04
N ILE A 152 9.59 8.90 -10.16
CA ILE A 152 8.69 7.74 -10.17
C ILE A 152 7.31 8.22 -10.67
N GLU A 153 6.77 7.54 -11.69
CA GLU A 153 5.46 7.87 -12.25
C GLU A 153 4.34 7.29 -11.37
N MET A 154 3.73 8.14 -10.53
CA MET A 154 2.70 7.72 -9.57
C MET A 154 1.35 7.45 -10.26
N GLN A 155 0.86 6.22 -10.14
CA GLN A 155 -0.45 5.77 -10.59
C GLN A 155 -1.43 5.75 -9.38
N ALA A 156 -1.80 6.94 -8.90
CA ALA A 156 -2.52 7.11 -7.62
C ALA A 156 -3.88 6.39 -7.52
N ASN A 157 -4.52 6.09 -8.64
CA ASN A 157 -5.83 5.44 -8.66
C ASN A 157 -5.76 3.91 -8.79
N GLU A 158 -4.64 3.37 -9.24
CA GLU A 158 -4.51 1.94 -9.51
C GLU A 158 -4.40 1.12 -8.22
N ILE A 159 -5.06 -0.04 -8.20
CA ILE A 159 -4.91 -1.02 -7.10
C ILE A 159 -3.55 -1.70 -7.19
N LEU A 160 -3.06 -1.93 -8.40
CA LEU A 160 -1.81 -2.65 -8.66
C LEU A 160 -1.12 -2.08 -9.89
N VAL A 161 0.20 -1.92 -9.80
CA VAL A 161 1.07 -1.57 -10.91
C VAL A 161 2.17 -2.63 -11.03
N ASP A 162 2.21 -3.32 -12.17
CA ASP A 162 3.20 -4.35 -12.51
C ASP A 162 4.16 -3.79 -13.58
N THR A 163 5.42 -3.62 -13.24
CA THR A 163 6.49 -3.17 -14.15
C THR A 163 7.45 -4.29 -14.52
N GLY A 164 7.04 -5.55 -14.35
CA GLY A 164 7.85 -6.75 -14.59
C GLY A 164 8.57 -7.22 -13.33
N PRO A 165 9.78 -6.74 -13.05
CA PRO A 165 10.53 -7.17 -11.86
C PRO A 165 10.03 -6.54 -10.56
N VAL A 166 9.31 -5.41 -10.64
CA VAL A 166 8.80 -4.70 -9.47
C VAL A 166 7.29 -4.52 -9.60
N ILE A 167 6.56 -4.89 -8.53
CA ILE A 167 5.11 -4.78 -8.49
C ILE A 167 4.71 -4.04 -7.21
N THR A 168 3.86 -3.04 -7.33
CA THR A 168 3.35 -2.29 -6.18
C THR A 168 1.84 -2.40 -6.10
N SER A 169 1.31 -2.41 -4.88
CA SER A 169 -0.14 -2.38 -4.66
C SER A 169 -0.56 -1.29 -3.67
N ALA A 170 -1.81 -0.91 -3.78
CA ALA A 170 -2.45 0.22 -3.10
C ALA A 170 -2.65 0.02 -1.59
N ALA A 171 -3.59 0.74 -1.01
CA ALA A 171 -3.89 0.76 0.42
C ALA A 171 -4.62 -0.50 0.93
N GLY A 172 -4.61 -0.66 2.24
CA GLY A 172 -5.44 -1.62 2.97
C GLY A 172 -5.19 -3.05 2.56
N THR A 173 -6.23 -3.73 2.10
CA THR A 173 -6.19 -5.15 1.72
C THR A 173 -5.66 -5.42 0.32
N SER A 174 -5.09 -4.45 -0.38
CA SER A 174 -4.57 -4.63 -1.74
C SER A 174 -3.40 -5.63 -1.84
N TYR A 175 -2.80 -6.00 -0.71
CA TYR A 175 -1.85 -7.12 -0.66
C TYR A 175 -2.49 -8.46 -1.10
N LEU A 176 -3.82 -8.61 -0.93
CA LEU A 176 -4.55 -9.77 -1.45
C LEU A 176 -4.67 -9.73 -2.98
N ASP A 177 -4.92 -8.54 -3.56
CA ASP A 177 -4.91 -8.36 -5.02
C ASP A 177 -3.52 -8.64 -5.59
N LEU A 178 -2.48 -8.19 -4.90
CA LEU A 178 -1.09 -8.47 -5.24
C LEU A 178 -0.78 -9.97 -5.23
N ALA A 179 -1.19 -10.70 -4.19
CA ALA A 179 -0.98 -12.15 -4.12
C ALA A 179 -1.77 -12.90 -5.19
N LEU A 180 -3.04 -12.53 -5.44
CA LEU A 180 -3.83 -13.12 -6.52
C LEU A 180 -3.21 -12.83 -7.89
N HIS A 181 -2.61 -11.64 -8.09
CA HIS A 181 -1.87 -11.31 -9.30
C HIS A 181 -0.62 -12.19 -9.46
N LEU A 182 0.14 -12.41 -8.39
CA LEU A 182 1.31 -13.31 -8.40
C LEU A 182 0.90 -14.75 -8.70
N ILE A 183 -0.17 -15.27 -8.08
CA ILE A 183 -0.69 -16.62 -8.38
C ILE A 183 -1.10 -16.71 -9.85
N ARG A 184 -1.75 -15.69 -10.40
CA ARG A 184 -2.12 -15.64 -11.82
C ARG A 184 -0.90 -15.66 -12.74
N ARG A 185 0.13 -14.89 -12.40
CA ARG A 185 1.35 -14.71 -13.20
C ARG A 185 2.29 -15.92 -13.12
N LEU A 186 2.44 -16.51 -11.93
CA LEU A 186 3.42 -17.56 -11.66
C LEU A 186 2.84 -18.99 -11.79
N ALA A 187 1.53 -19.13 -11.69
CA ALA A 187 0.85 -20.41 -11.82
C ALA A 187 -0.22 -20.39 -12.92
N SER A 188 -1.44 -19.89 -12.60
CA SER A 188 -2.49 -19.78 -13.61
C SER A 188 -3.60 -18.82 -13.20
N ALA A 189 -4.31 -18.25 -14.20
CA ALA A 189 -5.50 -17.46 -13.99
C ALA A 189 -6.64 -18.26 -13.31
N HIS A 190 -6.74 -19.55 -13.62
CA HIS A 190 -7.74 -20.44 -13.03
C HIS A 190 -7.51 -20.63 -11.53
N LEU A 191 -6.26 -20.91 -11.11
CA LEU A 191 -5.92 -21.04 -9.69
C LEU A 191 -6.19 -19.74 -8.93
N ALA A 192 -5.76 -18.61 -9.46
CA ALA A 192 -6.02 -17.31 -8.85
C ALA A 192 -7.52 -17.04 -8.66
N HIS A 193 -8.35 -17.39 -9.66
CA HIS A 193 -9.82 -17.26 -9.57
C HIS A 193 -10.42 -18.16 -8.49
N LEU A 194 -9.97 -19.41 -8.37
CA LEU A 194 -10.42 -20.32 -7.31
C LEU A 194 -10.01 -19.80 -5.91
N CYS A 195 -8.78 -19.28 -5.76
CA CYS A 195 -8.31 -18.68 -4.52
C CYS A 195 -9.18 -17.47 -4.13
N ALA A 196 -9.46 -16.57 -5.08
CA ALA A 196 -10.30 -15.42 -4.83
C ALA A 196 -11.71 -15.81 -4.35
N LYS A 197 -12.32 -16.81 -4.96
CA LYS A 197 -13.62 -17.35 -4.53
C LYS A 197 -13.57 -18.00 -3.14
N PHE A 198 -12.55 -18.80 -2.89
CA PHE A 198 -12.39 -19.49 -1.61
C PHE A 198 -12.18 -18.50 -0.44
N MET A 199 -11.38 -17.46 -0.66
CA MET A 199 -11.08 -16.43 0.31
C MET A 199 -12.14 -15.31 0.38
N ILE A 200 -13.17 -15.37 -0.47
CA ILE A 200 -14.22 -14.32 -0.60
C ILE A 200 -13.58 -12.94 -0.87
N VAL A 201 -12.56 -12.92 -1.73
CA VAL A 201 -11.88 -11.69 -2.16
C VAL A 201 -12.36 -11.30 -3.56
N ASP A 202 -12.70 -10.04 -3.74
CA ASP A 202 -12.99 -9.49 -5.07
C ASP A 202 -11.68 -9.36 -5.86
N GLY A 203 -11.39 -10.34 -6.71
CA GLY A 203 -10.19 -10.36 -7.55
C GLY A 203 -10.27 -9.45 -8.79
N GLY A 204 -11.31 -8.62 -8.91
CA GLY A 204 -11.54 -7.72 -10.05
C GLY A 204 -11.32 -6.23 -9.75
N ARG A 205 -10.86 -5.89 -8.55
CA ARG A 205 -10.60 -4.49 -8.20
C ARG A 205 -9.45 -3.93 -9.04
N THR A 206 -9.70 -2.86 -9.77
CA THR A 206 -8.68 -2.20 -10.60
C THR A 206 -8.30 -0.83 -10.06
N SER A 207 -9.20 -0.16 -9.32
CA SER A 207 -8.99 1.19 -8.81
C SER A 207 -9.24 1.29 -7.31
N GLN A 208 -8.36 2.02 -6.60
CA GLN A 208 -8.57 2.37 -5.20
C GLN A 208 -9.44 3.63 -4.99
N ARG A 209 -9.75 4.35 -6.07
CA ARG A 209 -10.54 5.58 -6.00
C ARG A 209 -11.88 5.43 -5.28
N PRO A 210 -12.69 4.35 -5.46
CA PRO A 210 -13.93 4.17 -4.72
C PRO A 210 -13.76 3.97 -3.21
N TYR A 211 -12.54 3.65 -2.77
CA TYR A 211 -12.20 3.38 -1.37
C TYR A 211 -11.45 4.55 -0.71
N SER A 212 -11.12 5.60 -1.48
CA SER A 212 -10.47 6.76 -0.91
C SER A 212 -11.44 7.50 0.00
N ILE A 213 -11.02 7.68 1.26
CA ILE A 213 -11.75 8.52 2.20
C ILE A 213 -11.33 9.96 1.94
N PRO A 214 -12.25 10.92 2.01
CA PRO A 214 -11.90 12.34 1.88
C PRO A 214 -10.69 12.71 2.73
N TRP A 215 -9.71 13.36 2.12
CA TRP A 215 -8.44 13.68 2.76
C TRP A 215 -8.59 14.45 4.08
N HIS A 216 -9.63 15.26 4.23
CA HIS A 216 -9.91 16.03 5.44
C HIS A 216 -10.13 15.13 6.68
N PHE A 217 -10.57 13.87 6.53
CA PHE A 217 -10.63 12.92 7.65
C PHE A 217 -9.25 12.50 8.17
N MET A 218 -8.22 12.60 7.34
CA MET A 218 -6.84 12.26 7.70
C MET A 218 -6.03 13.49 8.14
N SER A 219 -6.51 14.69 7.83
CA SER A 219 -5.86 15.94 8.17
C SER A 219 -6.33 16.45 9.53
N ARG A 220 -5.39 16.82 10.37
CA ARG A 220 -5.65 17.57 11.60
C ARG A 220 -5.55 19.09 11.39
N ASP A 221 -5.70 19.58 10.14
CA ASP A 221 -5.66 21.01 9.87
C ASP A 221 -6.92 21.70 10.39
N PRO A 222 -6.80 22.68 11.31
CA PRO A 222 -7.96 23.34 11.91
C PRO A 222 -8.88 24.04 10.91
N LEU A 223 -8.38 24.41 9.73
CA LEU A 223 -9.18 24.99 8.66
C LEU A 223 -10.13 23.95 8.06
N LEU A 224 -9.63 22.74 7.80
CA LEU A 224 -10.43 21.65 7.22
C LEU A 224 -11.46 21.14 8.22
N GLU A 225 -11.11 21.02 9.50
CA GLU A 225 -12.04 20.64 10.57
C GLU A 225 -13.20 21.63 10.70
N LYS A 226 -12.89 22.94 10.67
CA LYS A 226 -13.92 23.99 10.69
C LYS A 226 -14.79 23.97 9.43
N ALA A 227 -14.17 23.77 8.27
CA ALA A 227 -14.88 23.66 7.00
C ALA A 227 -15.85 22.47 7.00
N GLU A 228 -15.40 21.30 7.45
CA GLU A 228 -16.22 20.09 7.51
C GLU A 228 -17.38 20.27 8.47
N THR A 229 -17.13 20.73 9.67
CA THR A 229 -18.17 20.99 10.69
C THR A 229 -19.25 21.92 10.15
N TRP A 230 -18.82 23.00 9.47
CA TRP A 230 -19.78 23.94 8.88
C TRP A 230 -20.60 23.31 7.75
N VAL A 231 -19.95 22.58 6.82
CA VAL A 231 -20.65 21.91 5.71
C VAL A 231 -21.65 20.87 6.23
N ARG A 232 -21.27 20.05 7.21
CA ARG A 232 -22.18 19.06 7.83
C ARG A 232 -23.38 19.71 8.49
N ASN A 233 -23.21 20.83 9.13
CA ASN A 233 -24.30 21.57 9.77
C ASN A 233 -25.25 22.25 8.77
N HIS A 234 -24.87 22.33 7.49
CA HIS A 234 -25.65 22.98 6.44
C HIS A 234 -26.05 22.05 5.28
N LEU A 235 -25.99 20.72 5.47
CA LEU A 235 -26.30 19.73 4.41
C LEU A 235 -27.66 19.89 3.77
N GLY A 236 -28.65 20.41 4.51
CA GLY A 236 -30.01 20.68 4.02
C GLY A 236 -30.14 21.96 3.17
N ALA A 237 -29.09 22.78 3.07
CA ALA A 237 -29.10 24.06 2.35
C ALA A 237 -28.23 23.99 1.08
N GLN A 238 -28.41 24.99 0.19
CA GLN A 238 -27.51 25.15 -0.95
C GLN A 238 -26.20 25.79 -0.48
N ILE A 239 -25.14 24.98 -0.37
CA ILE A 239 -23.82 25.42 0.07
C ILE A 239 -23.04 25.93 -1.14
N SER A 240 -22.57 27.20 -1.07
CA SER A 240 -21.65 27.76 -2.05
C SER A 240 -20.22 27.86 -1.50
N VAL A 241 -19.23 27.84 -2.39
CA VAL A 241 -17.82 28.08 -2.02
C VAL A 241 -17.63 29.46 -1.38
N ASN A 242 -18.38 30.46 -1.81
CA ASN A 242 -18.32 31.80 -1.22
C ASN A 242 -18.82 31.79 0.23
N ALA A 243 -19.96 31.16 0.50
CA ALA A 243 -20.50 31.04 1.86
C ALA A 243 -19.55 30.31 2.81
N LEU A 244 -18.88 29.25 2.33
CA LEU A 244 -17.85 28.56 3.10
C LEU A 244 -16.62 29.46 3.34
N ALA A 245 -16.18 30.22 2.34
CA ALA A 245 -15.07 31.14 2.46
C ALA A 245 -15.37 32.28 3.46
N ASP A 246 -16.56 32.84 3.42
CA ASP A 246 -17.02 33.87 4.35
C ASP A 246 -17.06 33.34 5.78
N HIS A 247 -17.58 32.11 6.00
CA HIS A 247 -17.56 31.47 7.31
C HIS A 247 -16.14 31.27 7.86
N LEU A 248 -15.20 30.94 6.99
CA LEU A 248 -13.79 30.74 7.36
C LEU A 248 -12.98 32.04 7.42
N GLY A 249 -13.61 33.20 7.23
CA GLY A 249 -12.99 34.52 7.33
C GLY A 249 -11.97 34.80 6.22
N MET A 250 -12.15 34.28 5.01
CA MET A 250 -11.23 34.48 3.90
C MET A 250 -11.94 34.58 2.55
N GLY A 251 -11.25 35.14 1.54
CA GLY A 251 -11.79 35.18 0.19
C GLY A 251 -11.76 33.84 -0.51
N ALA A 252 -12.73 33.57 -1.40
CA ALA A 252 -12.86 32.29 -2.13
C ALA A 252 -11.58 31.88 -2.89
N ARG A 253 -10.83 32.83 -3.45
CA ARG A 253 -9.54 32.55 -4.12
C ARG A 253 -8.46 32.06 -3.14
N THR A 254 -8.43 32.62 -1.93
CA THR A 254 -7.52 32.20 -0.87
C THR A 254 -7.91 30.81 -0.35
N LEU A 255 -9.20 30.57 -0.15
CA LEU A 255 -9.74 29.26 0.22
C LEU A 255 -9.35 28.20 -0.82
N HIS A 256 -9.60 28.47 -2.10
CA HIS A 256 -9.24 27.55 -3.20
C HIS A 256 -7.76 27.17 -3.18
N ARG A 257 -6.87 28.16 -3.06
CA ARG A 257 -5.42 27.93 -3.00
C ARG A 257 -5.01 27.12 -1.76
N ARG A 258 -5.62 27.37 -0.59
CA ARG A 258 -5.37 26.63 0.64
C ARG A 258 -5.85 25.18 0.55
N PHE A 259 -7.04 24.94 0.01
CA PHE A 259 -7.59 23.62 -0.18
C PHE A 259 -6.73 22.79 -1.13
N LEU A 260 -6.27 23.35 -2.24
CA LEU A 260 -5.35 22.65 -3.14
C LEU A 260 -4.02 22.31 -2.47
N ARG A 261 -3.51 23.17 -1.59
CA ARG A 261 -2.25 22.94 -0.86
C ARG A 261 -2.42 21.84 0.21
N LEU A 262 -3.53 21.87 0.93
CA LEU A 262 -3.76 20.98 2.07
C LEU A 262 -4.29 19.60 1.65
N GLY A 263 -5.09 19.52 0.60
CA GLY A 263 -5.81 18.29 0.26
C GLY A 263 -5.91 17.99 -1.23
N GLN A 264 -5.21 18.75 -2.07
CA GLN A 264 -5.20 18.59 -3.54
C GLN A 264 -6.59 18.57 -4.19
N GLN A 265 -7.61 19.05 -3.49
CA GLN A 265 -8.97 19.17 -4.00
C GLN A 265 -9.49 20.58 -3.93
N THR A 266 -10.47 20.89 -4.77
CA THR A 266 -11.12 22.19 -4.74
C THR A 266 -12.14 22.28 -3.60
N PRO A 267 -12.45 23.47 -3.04
CA PRO A 267 -13.53 23.64 -2.06
C PRO A 267 -14.87 23.12 -2.55
N GLN A 268 -15.15 23.20 -3.86
CA GLN A 268 -16.37 22.68 -4.46
C GLN A 268 -16.42 21.13 -4.39
N ALA A 269 -15.31 20.45 -4.71
CA ALA A 269 -15.20 19.00 -4.62
C ALA A 269 -15.36 18.53 -3.16
N PHE A 270 -14.74 19.24 -2.22
CA PHE A 270 -14.87 19.00 -0.78
C PHE A 270 -16.33 19.07 -0.29
N ILE A 271 -17.08 20.13 -0.69
CA ILE A 271 -18.49 20.26 -0.33
C ILE A 271 -19.31 19.11 -0.92
N GLN A 272 -19.06 18.74 -2.17
CA GLN A 272 -19.77 17.63 -2.83
C GLN A 272 -19.49 16.30 -2.15
N GLU A 273 -18.27 16.05 -1.76
CA GLU A 273 -17.82 14.82 -1.10
C GLU A 273 -18.49 14.62 0.27
N ILE A 274 -18.64 15.69 1.07
CA ILE A 274 -19.32 15.61 2.37
C ILE A 274 -20.85 15.40 2.20
N ARG A 275 -21.40 15.77 1.05
CA ARG A 275 -22.86 15.64 0.76
C ARG A 275 -23.24 14.26 0.25
N MET A 276 -22.32 13.45 -0.23
CA MET A 276 -22.54 12.07 -0.66
C MET A 276 -22.56 11.11 0.52
#